data_4538ceaa84fc6b92af69a7d4a5ea1c0c
#
_entry.id   4538ceaa84fc6b92af69a7d4a5ea1c0c
#
_cell.length_a   1.000
_cell.length_b   1.000
_cell.length_c   1.000
_cell.angle_alpha   90.00
_cell.angle_beta   90.00
_cell.angle_gamma   90.00
#
_symmetry.space_group_name_H-M   'P 1'
#
loop_
_entity.id
_entity.type
_entity.pdbx_description
1 polymer ?
#
loop_
_entity_poly.entity_id
_entity_poly.type
_entity_poly.pdbx_seq_one_letter_code
_entity_poly.pdbx_strand_id
1 'polypeptide(L)'
;MSQSQILYEITDRVGTLTLNRPEVMNAFGGTMREDLLQMLQQAEADKNVRCVVITGAGRAFCAGGDVASMAEMQAKNEASIVPQRMKVGGQVVHLIRSMAKPVIAAVNGAAAGAGVNLALACDMRFAAQSAHFSESFVKIALVPDWGGTYLLTQLVGTAKAIELMMSGNRIDAAEALRIGIVNRVIPDDTFREDVIIFARQLADGPANTLAHIKRATYIGATGTLSDALQYEEQAQESVFLSDDAREGMRAFLEKRAPRFS
;
A
#
# COMPACT_ATOMS: atom_id res chain seq x y z
N MET A 1 10.58 21.26 18.49
CA MET A 1 10.97 20.19 17.56
C MET A 1 9.75 19.85 16.74
N SER A 2 9.79 19.91 15.40
CA SER A 2 8.66 19.49 14.59
C SER A 2 8.44 17.99 14.79
N GLN A 3 7.22 17.60 15.07
CA GLN A 3 6.85 16.18 15.21
C GLN A 3 7.08 15.47 13.87
N SER A 4 7.64 14.26 13.89
CA SER A 4 7.85 13.46 12.67
C SER A 4 6.52 13.24 11.95
N GLN A 5 6.49 13.49 10.62
CA GLN A 5 5.27 13.34 9.83
C GLN A 5 4.97 11.88 9.46
N ILE A 6 5.96 11.00 9.62
CA ILE A 6 5.81 9.54 9.53
C ILE A 6 6.40 8.94 10.80
N LEU A 7 5.61 8.17 11.54
CA LEU A 7 6.12 7.34 12.61
C LEU A 7 6.48 5.98 12.05
N TYR A 8 7.62 5.43 12.48
CA TYR A 8 8.06 4.10 12.05
C TYR A 8 8.40 3.26 13.28
N GLU A 9 7.73 2.13 13.40
CA GLU A 9 7.89 1.19 14.51
C GLU A 9 8.08 -0.23 13.96
N ILE A 10 8.93 -1.03 14.60
CA ILE A 10 9.14 -2.44 14.24
C ILE A 10 8.73 -3.30 15.42
N THR A 11 7.79 -4.22 15.20
CA THR A 11 7.34 -5.20 16.19
C THR A 11 7.13 -6.54 15.50
N ASP A 12 7.70 -7.62 16.01
CA ASP A 12 7.54 -8.98 15.49
C ASP A 12 7.75 -9.07 13.97
N ARG A 13 8.83 -8.46 13.49
CA ARG A 13 9.22 -8.42 12.07
C ARG A 13 8.24 -7.66 11.15
N VAL A 14 7.28 -6.95 11.72
CA VAL A 14 6.37 -6.04 10.99
C VAL A 14 6.84 -4.61 11.18
N GLY A 15 7.17 -3.93 10.09
CA GLY A 15 7.44 -2.50 10.05
C GLY A 15 6.14 -1.72 9.84
N THR A 16 5.69 -0.96 10.84
CA THR A 16 4.49 -0.14 10.74
C THR A 16 4.87 1.32 10.48
N LEU A 17 4.40 1.85 9.34
CA LEU A 17 4.51 3.27 8.99
C LEU A 17 3.17 3.95 9.24
N THR A 18 3.16 4.91 10.15
CA THR A 18 1.96 5.68 10.47
C THR A 18 2.07 7.10 9.92
N LEU A 19 1.18 7.46 9.00
CA LEU A 19 1.01 8.83 8.52
C LEU A 19 0.56 9.70 9.69
N ASN A 20 1.34 10.71 10.09
CA ASN A 20 1.20 11.37 11.39
C ASN A 20 0.99 12.89 11.26
N ARG A 21 -0.11 13.29 10.63
CA ARG A 21 -0.66 14.64 10.60
C ARG A 21 -2.18 14.60 10.86
N PRO A 22 -2.63 14.05 12.02
CA PRO A 22 -4.05 13.78 12.28
C PRO A 22 -4.91 15.04 12.27
N GLU A 23 -4.36 16.22 12.58
CA GLU A 23 -5.02 17.51 12.56
C GLU A 23 -5.52 17.94 11.18
N VAL A 24 -4.86 17.47 10.12
CA VAL A 24 -5.23 17.66 8.71
C VAL A 24 -5.58 16.34 8.02
N MET A 25 -6.05 15.34 8.79
CA MET A 25 -6.42 14.01 8.29
C MET A 25 -5.31 13.36 7.47
N ASN A 26 -4.06 13.51 7.90
CA ASN A 26 -2.87 12.92 7.27
C ASN A 26 -2.67 13.35 5.80
N ALA A 27 -3.09 14.55 5.43
CA ALA A 27 -2.88 15.11 4.09
C ALA A 27 -1.39 15.29 3.79
N PHE A 28 -0.97 15.00 2.55
CA PHE A 28 0.39 15.17 2.06
C PHE A 28 0.78 16.65 1.92
N GLY A 29 1.42 17.19 2.94
CA GLY A 29 2.00 18.52 2.98
C GLY A 29 3.45 18.48 3.49
N GLY A 30 4.15 19.60 3.45
CA GLY A 30 5.54 19.70 3.91
C GLY A 30 6.43 18.64 3.25
N THR A 31 7.20 17.92 4.06
CA THR A 31 8.15 16.84 3.65
C THR A 31 7.54 15.43 3.70
N MET A 32 6.25 15.30 3.98
CA MET A 32 5.63 13.98 4.27
C MET A 32 5.79 12.94 3.15
N ARG A 33 5.89 13.38 1.86
CA ARG A 33 6.12 12.46 0.73
C ARG A 33 7.54 11.91 0.74
N GLU A 34 8.49 12.79 0.96
CA GLU A 34 9.92 12.50 1.07
C GLU A 34 10.19 11.63 2.29
N ASP A 35 9.59 11.97 3.44
CA ASP A 35 9.71 11.20 4.67
C ASP A 35 9.13 9.78 4.50
N LEU A 36 7.97 9.64 3.83
CA LEU A 36 7.38 8.34 3.53
C LEU A 36 8.31 7.50 2.62
N LEU A 37 8.86 8.11 1.56
CA LEU A 37 9.81 7.44 0.68
C LEU A 37 11.03 6.95 1.45
N GLN A 38 11.61 7.80 2.30
CA GLN A 38 12.77 7.47 3.12
C GLN A 38 12.47 6.31 4.09
N MET A 39 11.33 6.34 4.78
CA MET A 39 10.96 5.28 5.71
C MET A 39 10.67 3.95 4.98
N LEU A 40 10.08 3.98 3.79
CA LEU A 40 9.92 2.79 2.96
C LEU A 40 11.26 2.20 2.52
N GLN A 41 12.22 3.04 2.12
CA GLN A 41 13.58 2.59 1.78
C GLN A 41 14.28 1.97 2.99
N GLN A 42 14.13 2.57 4.17
CA GLN A 42 14.64 2.00 5.42
C GLN A 42 13.99 0.65 5.72
N ALA A 43 12.66 0.56 5.61
CA ALA A 43 11.94 -0.69 5.82
C ALA A 43 12.33 -1.79 4.83
N GLU A 44 12.62 -1.43 3.55
CA GLU A 44 13.12 -2.37 2.56
C GLU A 44 14.51 -2.90 2.89
N ALA A 45 15.42 -2.02 3.33
CA ALA A 45 16.80 -2.40 3.64
C ALA A 45 16.95 -3.16 4.96
N ASP A 46 16.03 -2.97 5.90
CA ASP A 46 16.12 -3.58 7.25
C ASP A 46 15.77 -5.07 7.21
N LYS A 47 16.75 -5.93 7.51
CA LYS A 47 16.59 -7.39 7.56
C LYS A 47 15.65 -7.88 8.67
N ASN A 48 15.40 -7.05 9.69
CA ASN A 48 14.46 -7.37 10.76
C ASN A 48 13.01 -7.14 10.36
N VAL A 49 12.75 -6.47 9.23
CA VAL A 49 11.40 -6.25 8.69
C VAL A 49 11.11 -7.26 7.59
N ARG A 50 9.98 -7.95 7.68
CA ARG A 50 9.54 -8.96 6.71
C ARG A 50 8.16 -8.67 6.12
N CYS A 51 7.39 -7.79 6.75
CA CYS A 51 6.12 -7.26 6.23
C CYS A 51 6.04 -5.78 6.59
N VAL A 52 5.44 -4.96 5.72
CA VAL A 52 5.22 -3.54 5.96
C VAL A 52 3.73 -3.27 6.06
N VAL A 53 3.33 -2.47 7.06
CA VAL A 53 1.97 -1.95 7.22
C VAL A 53 2.01 -0.43 7.12
N ILE A 54 1.14 0.16 6.30
CA ILE A 54 0.94 1.60 6.21
C ILE A 54 -0.44 1.92 6.77
N THR A 55 -0.52 2.85 7.71
CA THR A 55 -1.78 3.29 8.33
C THR A 55 -1.76 4.80 8.62
N GLY A 56 -2.87 5.36 9.09
CA GLY A 56 -2.97 6.76 9.48
C GLY A 56 -3.16 6.95 10.99
N ALA A 57 -2.58 8.01 11.54
CA ALA A 57 -2.88 8.44 12.90
C ALA A 57 -4.29 9.06 12.99
N GLY A 58 -4.97 8.84 14.10
CA GLY A 58 -6.30 9.40 14.36
C GLY A 58 -7.40 8.77 13.49
N ARG A 59 -8.35 9.58 13.03
CA ARG A 59 -9.60 9.14 12.39
C ARG A 59 -9.54 8.91 10.88
N ALA A 60 -8.41 9.16 10.24
CA ALA A 60 -8.27 9.07 8.79
C ALA A 60 -7.02 8.26 8.42
N PHE A 61 -7.09 7.56 7.31
CA PHE A 61 -5.91 7.02 6.67
C PHE A 61 -5.10 8.17 6.05
N CYS A 62 -5.64 8.82 5.01
CA CYS A 62 -5.00 9.96 4.34
C CYS A 62 -6.02 10.71 3.47
N ALA A 63 -6.16 12.02 3.68
CA ALA A 63 -7.07 12.86 2.91
C ALA A 63 -6.53 13.30 1.53
N GLY A 64 -5.34 12.81 1.12
CA GLY A 64 -4.71 13.17 -0.15
C GLY A 64 -3.78 14.36 -0.06
N GLY A 65 -3.78 15.21 -1.07
CA GLY A 65 -2.95 16.42 -1.06
C GLY A 65 -3.45 17.47 -0.07
N ASP A 66 -2.54 18.20 0.57
CA ASP A 66 -2.86 19.35 1.42
C ASP A 66 -3.30 20.52 0.55
N VAL A 67 -4.64 20.70 0.43
CA VAL A 67 -5.25 21.70 -0.47
C VAL A 67 -4.89 23.13 -0.06
N ALA A 68 -4.74 23.42 1.24
CA ALA A 68 -4.31 24.74 1.71
C ALA A 68 -2.90 25.05 1.20
N SER A 69 -1.96 24.12 1.34
CA SER A 69 -0.61 24.27 0.79
C SER A 69 -0.61 24.40 -0.74
N MET A 70 -1.50 23.71 -1.45
CA MET A 70 -1.62 23.85 -2.91
C MET A 70 -2.14 25.22 -3.32
N ALA A 71 -3.14 25.75 -2.60
CA ALA A 71 -3.67 27.08 -2.87
C ALA A 71 -2.62 28.20 -2.64
N GLU A 72 -1.81 28.09 -1.59
CA GLU A 72 -0.67 29.00 -1.36
C GLU A 72 0.35 28.97 -2.49
N MET A 73 0.68 27.75 -3.01
CA MET A 73 1.59 27.61 -4.14
C MET A 73 1.02 28.25 -5.42
N GLN A 74 -0.27 28.06 -5.70
CA GLN A 74 -0.92 28.71 -6.84
C GLN A 74 -0.87 30.23 -6.72
N ALA A 75 -1.16 30.78 -5.53
CA ALA A 75 -1.10 32.22 -5.28
C ALA A 75 0.32 32.80 -5.50
N LYS A 76 1.35 32.00 -5.28
CA LYS A 76 2.77 32.37 -5.51
C LYS A 76 3.29 32.03 -6.92
N ASN A 77 2.44 31.45 -7.80
CA ASN A 77 2.84 30.92 -9.11
C ASN A 77 3.97 29.87 -9.05
N GLU A 78 4.03 29.07 -8.01
CA GLU A 78 5.06 28.03 -7.79
C GLU A 78 4.73 26.70 -8.49
N ALA A 79 4.25 26.75 -9.74
CA ALA A 79 3.90 25.55 -10.50
C ALA A 79 5.12 24.62 -10.78
N SER A 80 6.33 25.15 -10.75
CA SER A 80 7.56 24.37 -10.96
C SER A 80 7.84 23.28 -9.92
N ILE A 81 7.20 23.36 -8.74
CA ILE A 81 7.31 22.34 -7.68
C ILE A 81 6.44 21.08 -7.95
N VAL A 82 5.43 21.20 -8.83
CA VAL A 82 4.48 20.11 -9.11
C VAL A 82 5.20 18.88 -9.69
N PRO A 83 6.08 19.00 -10.73
CA PRO A 83 6.80 17.84 -11.27
C PRO A 83 7.62 17.11 -10.21
N GLN A 84 8.25 17.84 -9.28
CA GLN A 84 9.04 17.23 -8.20
C GLN A 84 8.15 16.43 -7.25
N ARG A 85 7.01 16.99 -6.83
CA ARG A 85 6.04 16.28 -5.98
C ARG A 85 5.49 15.02 -6.66
N MET A 86 5.18 15.09 -7.95
CA MET A 86 4.74 13.94 -8.75
C MET A 86 5.83 12.88 -8.84
N LYS A 87 7.09 13.27 -9.03
CA LYS A 87 8.22 12.35 -9.08
C LYS A 87 8.38 11.58 -7.77
N VAL A 88 8.32 12.25 -6.62
CA VAL A 88 8.43 11.59 -5.31
C VAL A 88 7.25 10.63 -5.09
N GLY A 89 6.01 11.06 -5.38
CA GLY A 89 4.84 10.17 -5.31
C GLY A 89 5.00 8.93 -6.20
N GLY A 90 5.48 9.09 -7.42
CA GLY A 90 5.79 7.99 -8.32
C GLY A 90 6.87 7.04 -7.77
N GLN A 91 7.92 7.58 -7.13
CA GLN A 91 8.96 6.77 -6.48
C GLN A 91 8.41 5.95 -5.31
N VAL A 92 7.51 6.52 -4.49
CA VAL A 92 6.82 5.77 -3.42
C VAL A 92 6.03 4.60 -4.01
N VAL A 93 5.22 4.83 -5.04
CA VAL A 93 4.44 3.78 -5.71
C VAL A 93 5.34 2.68 -6.28
N HIS A 94 6.39 3.07 -7.01
CA HIS A 94 7.34 2.11 -7.57
C HIS A 94 8.02 1.28 -6.49
N LEU A 95 8.46 1.90 -5.39
CA LEU A 95 9.12 1.20 -4.30
C LEU A 95 8.18 0.18 -3.64
N ILE A 96 6.95 0.58 -3.31
CA ILE A 96 5.93 -0.34 -2.75
C ILE A 96 5.71 -1.55 -3.66
N ARG A 97 5.61 -1.32 -4.97
CA ARG A 97 5.35 -2.37 -5.96
C ARG A 97 6.54 -3.29 -6.22
N SER A 98 7.77 -2.76 -6.09
CA SER A 98 9.02 -3.49 -6.41
C SER A 98 9.68 -4.16 -5.21
N MET A 99 9.48 -3.64 -3.98
CA MET A 99 10.11 -4.23 -2.79
C MET A 99 9.72 -5.70 -2.61
N ALA A 100 10.70 -6.49 -2.12
CA ALA A 100 10.52 -7.93 -1.90
C ALA A 100 9.51 -8.27 -0.79
N LYS A 101 9.25 -7.31 0.11
CA LYS A 101 8.38 -7.51 1.28
C LYS A 101 6.92 -7.24 0.94
N PRO A 102 5.97 -8.01 1.49
CA PRO A 102 4.55 -7.69 1.43
C PRO A 102 4.27 -6.32 2.07
N VAL A 103 3.40 -5.53 1.43
CA VAL A 103 2.97 -4.23 1.93
C VAL A 103 1.45 -4.21 2.06
N ILE A 104 0.96 -3.92 3.25
CA ILE A 104 -0.48 -3.85 3.58
C ILE A 104 -0.86 -2.39 3.83
N ALA A 105 -1.87 -1.89 3.12
CA ALA A 105 -2.55 -0.67 3.53
C ALA A 105 -3.62 -1.01 4.58
N ALA A 106 -3.44 -0.53 5.79
CA ALA A 106 -4.42 -0.59 6.87
C ALA A 106 -5.23 0.72 6.88
N VAL A 107 -6.32 0.73 6.11
CA VAL A 107 -7.16 1.92 5.90
C VAL A 107 -8.11 2.09 7.08
N ASN A 108 -7.63 2.80 8.10
CA ASN A 108 -8.32 2.99 9.39
C ASN A 108 -9.45 4.02 9.37
N GLY A 109 -9.72 4.65 8.22
CA GLY A 109 -10.75 5.67 8.10
C GLY A 109 -10.77 6.30 6.71
N ALA A 110 -11.00 7.62 6.64
CA ALA A 110 -11.08 8.33 5.37
C ALA A 110 -9.81 8.19 4.54
N ALA A 111 -9.96 7.78 3.27
CA ALA A 111 -8.92 7.80 2.25
C ALA A 111 -9.43 8.59 1.04
N ALA A 112 -8.71 9.63 0.61
CA ALA A 112 -9.13 10.46 -0.51
C ALA A 112 -7.95 10.82 -1.43
N GLY A 113 -8.21 10.91 -2.73
CA GLY A 113 -7.21 11.32 -3.73
C GLY A 113 -5.90 10.51 -3.63
N ALA A 114 -4.76 11.19 -3.47
CA ALA A 114 -3.45 10.55 -3.31
C ALA A 114 -3.41 9.54 -2.14
N GLY A 115 -4.28 9.68 -1.12
CA GLY A 115 -4.40 8.71 -0.03
C GLY A 115 -5.02 7.39 -0.49
N VAL A 116 -6.06 7.43 -1.34
CA VAL A 116 -6.60 6.22 -1.99
C VAL A 116 -5.49 5.59 -2.84
N ASN A 117 -4.81 6.38 -3.66
CA ASN A 117 -3.81 5.90 -4.59
C ASN A 117 -2.58 5.29 -3.90
N LEU A 118 -2.18 5.82 -2.71
CA LEU A 118 -1.21 5.18 -1.84
C LEU A 118 -1.69 3.80 -1.39
N ALA A 119 -2.95 3.69 -0.95
CA ALA A 119 -3.52 2.39 -0.56
C ALA A 119 -3.57 1.42 -1.76
N LEU A 120 -3.96 1.88 -2.95
CA LEU A 120 -3.99 1.07 -4.18
C LEU A 120 -2.59 0.57 -4.60
N ALA A 121 -1.52 1.31 -4.29
CA ALA A 121 -0.16 0.89 -4.57
C ALA A 121 0.29 -0.29 -3.70
N CYS A 122 -0.27 -0.46 -2.50
CA CYS A 122 0.04 -1.59 -1.61
C CYS A 122 -0.44 -2.93 -2.18
N ASP A 123 0.18 -4.03 -1.76
CA ASP A 123 -0.18 -5.37 -2.24
C ASP A 123 -1.57 -5.78 -1.78
N MET A 124 -1.91 -5.46 -0.54
CA MET A 124 -3.20 -5.75 0.08
C MET A 124 -3.76 -4.50 0.77
N ARG A 125 -5.08 -4.41 0.86
CA ARG A 125 -5.82 -3.31 1.49
C ARG A 125 -6.86 -3.89 2.42
N PHE A 126 -6.74 -3.57 3.71
CA PHE A 126 -7.75 -3.89 4.71
C PHE A 126 -8.37 -2.58 5.17
N ALA A 127 -9.68 -2.53 5.22
CA ALA A 127 -10.43 -1.35 5.60
C ALA A 127 -11.13 -1.56 6.94
N ALA A 128 -11.07 -0.56 7.80
CA ALA A 128 -11.98 -0.47 8.94
C ALA A 128 -13.43 -0.33 8.42
N GLN A 129 -14.40 -0.83 9.16
CA GLN A 129 -15.81 -0.78 8.75
C GLN A 129 -16.30 0.66 8.51
N SER A 130 -15.79 1.62 9.27
CA SER A 130 -16.08 3.05 9.11
C SER A 130 -15.29 3.73 7.99
N ALA A 131 -14.34 3.04 7.34
CA ALA A 131 -13.52 3.61 6.28
C ALA A 131 -14.34 3.96 5.03
N HIS A 132 -13.85 4.95 4.31
CA HIS A 132 -14.46 5.36 3.05
C HIS A 132 -13.40 5.89 2.08
N PHE A 133 -13.71 5.80 0.80
CA PHE A 133 -12.80 6.06 -0.30
C PHE A 133 -13.39 7.08 -1.28
N SER A 134 -12.57 7.97 -1.82
CA SER A 134 -12.98 8.92 -2.84
C SER A 134 -11.81 9.34 -3.73
N GLU A 135 -11.96 9.19 -5.05
CA GLU A 135 -11.07 9.77 -6.06
C GLU A 135 -11.39 11.26 -6.25
N SER A 136 -11.15 12.06 -5.23
CA SER A 136 -11.66 13.43 -5.07
C SER A 136 -10.97 14.50 -5.94
N PHE A 137 -9.99 14.14 -6.75
CA PHE A 137 -9.22 15.08 -7.59
C PHE A 137 -10.09 15.99 -8.45
N VAL A 138 -11.12 15.44 -9.09
CA VAL A 138 -12.03 16.19 -9.96
C VAL A 138 -12.74 17.34 -9.22
N LYS A 139 -12.95 17.22 -7.91
CA LYS A 139 -13.61 18.26 -7.09
C LYS A 139 -12.78 19.53 -6.95
N ILE A 140 -11.50 19.46 -7.25
CA ILE A 140 -10.56 20.58 -7.26
C ILE A 140 -9.91 20.77 -8.64
N ALA A 141 -10.56 20.23 -9.70
CA ALA A 141 -10.14 20.32 -11.09
C ALA A 141 -8.71 19.78 -11.36
N LEU A 142 -8.30 18.73 -10.63
CA LEU A 142 -7.05 18.00 -10.85
C LEU A 142 -7.34 16.60 -11.42
N VAL A 143 -6.30 16.01 -12.03
CA VAL A 143 -6.29 14.61 -12.49
C VAL A 143 -5.72 13.72 -11.40
N PRO A 144 -6.18 12.43 -11.30
CA PRO A 144 -5.57 11.46 -10.39
C PRO A 144 -4.08 11.27 -10.66
N ASP A 145 -3.31 11.21 -9.58
CA ASP A 145 -1.86 11.01 -9.56
C ASP A 145 -1.47 9.73 -8.78
N TRP A 146 -0.22 9.57 -8.38
CA TRP A 146 0.29 8.38 -7.65
C TRP A 146 -0.09 7.04 -8.32
N GLY A 147 -0.26 7.04 -9.64
CA GLY A 147 -0.62 5.84 -10.41
C GLY A 147 -2.09 5.42 -10.29
N GLY A 148 -2.97 6.24 -9.68
CA GLY A 148 -4.37 5.91 -9.45
C GLY A 148 -5.11 5.53 -10.74
N THR A 149 -4.90 6.25 -11.85
CA THR A 149 -5.51 5.93 -13.15
C THR A 149 -5.19 4.52 -13.64
N TYR A 150 -3.99 4.02 -13.36
CA TYR A 150 -3.59 2.65 -13.70
C TYR A 150 -4.09 1.64 -12.66
N LEU A 151 -3.79 1.88 -11.37
CA LEU A 151 -4.01 0.92 -10.28
C LEU A 151 -5.50 0.66 -10.05
N LEU A 152 -6.34 1.71 -10.03
CA LEU A 152 -7.78 1.54 -9.86
C LEU A 152 -8.40 0.81 -11.05
N THR A 153 -7.99 1.17 -12.28
CA THR A 153 -8.48 0.51 -13.50
C THR A 153 -8.18 -0.98 -13.52
N GLN A 154 -7.00 -1.39 -13.03
CA GLN A 154 -6.64 -2.81 -12.91
C GLN A 154 -7.54 -3.57 -11.92
N LEU A 155 -8.00 -2.92 -10.87
CA LEU A 155 -8.81 -3.57 -9.82
C LEU A 155 -10.29 -3.66 -10.19
N VAL A 156 -10.87 -2.57 -10.72
CA VAL A 156 -12.34 -2.46 -10.88
C VAL A 156 -12.78 -2.40 -12.35
N GLY A 157 -11.84 -2.45 -13.29
CA GLY A 157 -12.10 -2.27 -14.72
C GLY A 157 -12.33 -0.81 -15.11
N THR A 158 -12.22 -0.52 -16.41
CA THR A 158 -12.21 0.85 -16.95
C THR A 158 -13.50 1.62 -16.63
N ALA A 159 -14.68 1.02 -16.79
CA ALA A 159 -15.95 1.71 -16.62
C ALA A 159 -16.15 2.19 -15.18
N LYS A 160 -15.89 1.32 -14.18
CA LYS A 160 -16.04 1.67 -12.76
C LYS A 160 -14.95 2.66 -12.34
N ALA A 161 -13.71 2.53 -12.81
CA ALA A 161 -12.64 3.47 -12.54
C ALA A 161 -12.98 4.88 -13.06
N ILE A 162 -13.48 5.01 -14.29
CA ILE A 162 -13.94 6.29 -14.87
C ILE A 162 -15.07 6.88 -14.04
N GLU A 163 -16.08 6.08 -13.67
CA GLU A 163 -17.19 6.54 -12.83
C GLU A 163 -16.68 7.15 -11.51
N LEU A 164 -15.81 6.45 -10.80
CA LEU A 164 -15.28 6.90 -9.51
C LEU A 164 -14.39 8.15 -9.64
N MET A 165 -13.51 8.18 -10.65
CA MET A 165 -12.59 9.31 -10.86
C MET A 165 -13.31 10.57 -11.37
N MET A 166 -14.26 10.43 -12.32
CA MET A 166 -14.96 11.59 -12.89
C MET A 166 -16.03 12.14 -11.96
N SER A 167 -16.68 11.31 -11.14
CA SER A 167 -17.65 11.78 -10.17
C SER A 167 -17.01 12.30 -8.88
N GLY A 168 -15.86 11.71 -8.49
CA GLY A 168 -15.25 11.92 -7.19
C GLY A 168 -16.18 11.54 -6.03
N ASN A 169 -17.13 10.64 -6.28
CA ASN A 169 -18.08 10.20 -5.27
C ASN A 169 -17.37 9.36 -4.20
N ARG A 170 -17.89 9.50 -2.99
CA ARG A 170 -17.44 8.70 -1.85
C ARG A 170 -18.16 7.34 -1.88
N ILE A 171 -17.41 6.28 -1.66
CA ILE A 171 -17.92 4.93 -1.41
C ILE A 171 -17.50 4.49 -0.01
N ASP A 172 -18.29 3.64 0.62
CA ASP A 172 -17.98 3.03 1.92
C ASP A 172 -17.11 1.77 1.78
N ALA A 173 -16.73 1.20 2.91
CA ALA A 173 -15.89 0.00 2.95
C ALA A 173 -16.59 -1.22 2.34
N ALA A 174 -17.91 -1.34 2.50
CA ALA A 174 -18.68 -2.45 1.96
C ALA A 174 -18.71 -2.42 0.42
N GLU A 175 -18.95 -1.25 -0.17
CA GLU A 175 -18.89 -1.07 -1.64
C GLU A 175 -17.46 -1.27 -2.13
N ALA A 176 -16.44 -0.75 -1.42
CA ALA A 176 -15.03 -0.95 -1.78
C ALA A 176 -14.64 -2.43 -1.79
N LEU A 177 -15.17 -3.24 -0.85
CA LEU A 177 -15.01 -4.70 -0.85
C LEU A 177 -15.74 -5.34 -2.03
N ARG A 178 -17.00 -4.94 -2.27
CA ARG A 178 -17.84 -5.52 -3.35
C ARG A 178 -17.22 -5.34 -4.74
N ILE A 179 -16.57 -4.19 -4.98
CA ILE A 179 -15.94 -3.89 -6.29
C ILE A 179 -14.45 -4.27 -6.37
N GLY A 180 -13.87 -4.86 -5.30
CA GLY A 180 -12.51 -5.37 -5.30
C GLY A 180 -11.42 -4.33 -4.98
N ILE A 181 -11.78 -3.14 -4.51
CA ILE A 181 -10.79 -2.14 -4.05
C ILE A 181 -10.09 -2.61 -2.78
N VAL A 182 -10.81 -3.23 -1.85
CA VAL A 182 -10.22 -3.78 -0.62
C VAL A 182 -10.37 -5.30 -0.54
N ASN A 183 -9.44 -5.94 0.15
CA ASN A 183 -9.43 -7.40 0.34
C ASN A 183 -10.30 -7.84 1.52
N ARG A 184 -10.42 -6.98 2.54
CA ARG A 184 -11.19 -7.26 3.76
C ARG A 184 -11.77 -5.98 4.34
N VAL A 185 -12.94 -6.12 4.97
CA VAL A 185 -13.51 -5.13 5.89
C VAL A 185 -13.50 -5.74 7.29
N ILE A 186 -12.98 -5.00 8.26
CA ILE A 186 -12.76 -5.44 9.63
C ILE A 186 -13.52 -4.49 10.56
N PRO A 187 -14.18 -4.97 11.62
CA PRO A 187 -14.80 -4.11 12.63
C PRO A 187 -13.80 -3.11 13.22
N ASP A 188 -14.27 -1.90 13.52
CA ASP A 188 -13.38 -0.80 13.94
C ASP A 188 -12.64 -1.11 15.25
N ASP A 189 -13.29 -1.83 16.16
CA ASP A 189 -12.77 -2.18 17.49
C ASP A 189 -11.63 -3.21 17.43
N THR A 190 -11.63 -4.12 16.45
CA THR A 190 -10.56 -5.13 16.28
C THR A 190 -9.60 -4.80 15.15
N PHE A 191 -9.87 -3.71 14.39
CA PHE A 191 -9.19 -3.40 13.14
C PHE A 191 -7.66 -3.47 13.22
N ARG A 192 -7.08 -2.75 14.19
CA ARG A 192 -5.62 -2.68 14.32
C ARG A 192 -5.01 -4.04 14.68
N GLU A 193 -5.66 -4.76 15.59
CA GLU A 193 -5.19 -6.07 16.04
C GLU A 193 -5.23 -7.09 14.92
N ASP A 194 -6.35 -7.21 14.20
CA ASP A 194 -6.54 -8.17 13.12
C ASP A 194 -5.57 -7.92 11.95
N VAL A 195 -5.30 -6.65 11.62
CA VAL A 195 -4.30 -6.29 10.61
C VAL A 195 -2.90 -6.76 11.03
N ILE A 196 -2.52 -6.53 12.28
CA ILE A 196 -1.20 -6.91 12.80
C ILE A 196 -1.06 -8.43 12.88
N ILE A 197 -2.09 -9.15 13.30
CA ILE A 197 -2.10 -10.62 13.30
C ILE A 197 -1.83 -11.15 11.89
N PHE A 198 -2.52 -10.62 10.88
CA PHE A 198 -2.28 -11.04 9.49
C PHE A 198 -0.88 -10.63 8.98
N ALA A 199 -0.41 -9.43 9.31
CA ALA A 199 0.92 -8.98 8.93
C ALA A 199 2.03 -9.87 9.54
N ARG A 200 1.88 -10.29 10.80
CA ARG A 200 2.76 -11.27 11.45
C ARG A 200 2.75 -12.63 10.75
N GLN A 201 1.56 -13.12 10.38
CA GLN A 201 1.46 -14.36 9.61
C GLN A 201 2.28 -14.31 8.31
N LEU A 202 2.29 -13.17 7.60
CA LEU A 202 3.14 -12.98 6.43
C LEU A 202 4.63 -12.86 6.81
N ALA A 203 4.92 -12.12 7.88
CA ALA A 203 6.31 -11.96 8.35
C ALA A 203 6.94 -13.27 8.83
N ASP A 204 6.13 -14.21 9.32
CA ASP A 204 6.54 -15.56 9.70
C ASP A 204 6.62 -16.54 8.52
N GLY A 205 6.14 -16.14 7.35
CA GLY A 205 6.18 -16.92 6.12
C GLY A 205 7.58 -16.99 5.47
N PRO A 206 7.75 -17.81 4.43
CA PRO A 206 9.01 -17.96 3.69
C PRO A 206 9.26 -16.71 2.83
N ALA A 207 10.12 -15.79 3.30
CA ALA A 207 10.27 -14.45 2.73
C ALA A 207 10.61 -14.43 1.25
N ASN A 208 11.54 -15.28 0.82
CA ASN A 208 11.94 -15.35 -0.59
C ASN A 208 10.79 -15.84 -1.48
N THR A 209 10.04 -16.84 -1.02
CA THR A 209 8.85 -17.34 -1.72
C THR A 209 7.77 -16.26 -1.84
N LEU A 210 7.50 -15.51 -0.76
CA LEU A 210 6.54 -14.40 -0.78
C LEU A 210 6.95 -13.30 -1.76
N ALA A 211 8.25 -12.98 -1.83
CA ALA A 211 8.79 -12.03 -2.79
C ALA A 211 8.56 -12.49 -4.24
N HIS A 212 8.81 -13.76 -4.53
CA HIS A 212 8.56 -14.33 -5.87
C HIS A 212 7.06 -14.36 -6.21
N ILE A 213 6.19 -14.74 -5.26
CA ILE A 213 4.73 -14.69 -5.45
C ILE A 213 4.28 -13.28 -5.82
N LYS A 214 4.71 -12.26 -5.06
CA LYS A 214 4.40 -10.85 -5.34
C LYS A 214 4.82 -10.47 -6.74
N ARG A 215 6.08 -10.74 -7.11
CA ARG A 215 6.62 -10.38 -8.41
C ARG A 215 5.92 -11.12 -9.56
N ALA A 216 5.71 -12.43 -9.43
CA ALA A 216 4.99 -13.24 -10.44
C ALA A 216 3.57 -12.71 -10.67
N THR A 217 2.86 -12.37 -9.59
CA THR A 217 1.51 -11.82 -9.68
C THR A 217 1.49 -10.49 -10.44
N TYR A 218 2.46 -9.60 -10.22
CA TYR A 218 2.52 -8.33 -10.96
C TYR A 218 2.93 -8.52 -12.42
N ILE A 219 3.80 -9.48 -12.73
CA ILE A 219 4.13 -9.85 -14.12
C ILE A 219 2.87 -10.40 -14.82
N GLY A 220 2.16 -11.34 -14.17
CA GLY A 220 0.92 -11.90 -14.72
C GLY A 220 -0.19 -10.89 -14.93
N ALA A 221 -0.29 -9.86 -14.06
CA ALA A 221 -1.30 -8.82 -14.18
C ALA A 221 -1.05 -7.83 -15.34
N THR A 222 0.19 -7.69 -15.82
CA THR A 222 0.55 -6.66 -16.80
C THR A 222 1.23 -7.18 -18.06
N GLY A 223 1.74 -8.41 -18.00
CA GLY A 223 2.44 -9.08 -19.09
C GLY A 223 1.56 -10.11 -19.83
N THR A 224 2.22 -10.95 -20.61
CA THR A 224 1.58 -12.08 -21.30
C THR A 224 1.60 -13.34 -20.44
N LEU A 225 0.80 -14.35 -20.77
CA LEU A 225 0.87 -15.67 -20.14
C LEU A 225 2.29 -16.27 -20.27
N SER A 226 2.95 -16.04 -21.40
CA SER A 226 4.34 -16.51 -21.61
C SER A 226 5.32 -15.88 -20.63
N ASP A 227 5.20 -14.57 -20.36
CA ASP A 227 6.06 -13.88 -19.39
C ASP A 227 5.83 -14.44 -17.98
N ALA A 228 4.58 -14.70 -17.61
CA ALA A 228 4.23 -15.27 -16.32
C ALA A 228 4.83 -16.68 -16.16
N LEU A 229 4.60 -17.58 -17.13
CA LEU A 229 5.12 -18.95 -17.09
C LEU A 229 6.66 -19.00 -17.06
N GLN A 230 7.33 -18.14 -17.82
CA GLN A 230 8.79 -18.04 -17.81
C GLN A 230 9.31 -17.60 -16.43
N TYR A 231 8.65 -16.62 -15.80
CA TYR A 231 9.04 -16.19 -14.46
C TYR A 231 8.75 -17.25 -13.40
N GLU A 232 7.61 -17.94 -13.48
CA GLU A 232 7.25 -19.02 -12.56
C GLU A 232 8.29 -20.16 -12.59
N GLU A 233 8.76 -20.56 -13.77
CA GLU A 233 9.83 -21.56 -13.93
C GLU A 233 11.10 -21.12 -13.19
N GLN A 234 11.59 -19.89 -13.44
CA GLN A 234 12.78 -19.35 -12.79
C GLN A 234 12.61 -19.23 -11.27
N ALA A 235 11.44 -18.73 -10.83
CA ALA A 235 11.13 -18.58 -9.41
C ALA A 235 11.10 -19.94 -8.70
N GLN A 236 10.44 -20.93 -9.31
CA GLN A 236 10.34 -22.27 -8.74
C GLN A 236 11.70 -22.95 -8.63
N GLU A 237 12.54 -22.84 -9.66
CA GLU A 237 13.92 -23.33 -9.62
C GLU A 237 14.71 -22.69 -8.48
N SER A 238 14.59 -21.38 -8.28
CA SER A 238 15.34 -20.62 -7.27
C SER A 238 14.96 -21.01 -5.83
N VAL A 239 13.68 -21.34 -5.56
CA VAL A 239 13.20 -21.62 -4.20
C VAL A 239 13.18 -23.12 -3.86
N PHE A 240 13.14 -24.02 -4.83
CA PHE A 240 12.91 -25.46 -4.60
C PHE A 240 13.94 -26.12 -3.67
N LEU A 241 15.22 -25.73 -3.77
CA LEU A 241 16.29 -26.24 -2.93
C LEU A 241 16.60 -25.37 -1.71
N SER A 242 15.80 -24.35 -1.43
CA SER A 242 15.97 -23.49 -0.26
C SER A 242 15.71 -24.25 1.05
N ASP A 243 16.25 -23.75 2.15
CA ASP A 243 16.00 -24.33 3.47
C ASP A 243 14.54 -24.20 3.88
N ASP A 244 13.88 -23.08 3.52
CA ASP A 244 12.46 -22.90 3.75
C ASP A 244 11.60 -23.91 2.97
N ALA A 245 11.95 -24.24 1.72
CA ALA A 245 11.23 -25.26 0.96
C ALA A 245 11.40 -26.67 1.59
N ARG A 246 12.61 -27.00 2.04
CA ARG A 246 12.88 -28.25 2.76
C ARG A 246 12.09 -28.32 4.06
N GLU A 247 12.09 -27.23 4.85
CA GLU A 247 11.31 -27.13 6.10
C GLU A 247 9.83 -27.28 5.82
N GLY A 248 9.30 -26.57 4.81
CA GLY A 248 7.88 -26.62 4.45
C GLY A 248 7.43 -28.03 4.08
N MET A 249 8.20 -28.75 3.22
CA MET A 249 7.90 -30.12 2.85
C MET A 249 7.99 -31.08 4.04
N ARG A 250 9.02 -30.94 4.87
CA ARG A 250 9.20 -31.76 6.08
C ARG A 250 8.05 -31.54 7.06
N ALA A 251 7.71 -30.30 7.36
CA ALA A 251 6.62 -29.94 8.27
C ALA A 251 5.27 -30.50 7.80
N PHE A 252 5.02 -30.43 6.46
CA PHE A 252 3.82 -31.01 5.86
C PHE A 252 3.73 -32.53 6.07
N LEU A 253 4.82 -33.26 5.82
CA LEU A 253 4.88 -34.71 6.02
C LEU A 253 4.75 -35.11 7.49
N GLU A 254 5.31 -34.30 8.40
CA GLU A 254 5.24 -34.47 9.85
C GLU A 254 3.93 -33.95 10.47
N LYS A 255 3.04 -33.34 9.69
CA LYS A 255 1.76 -32.74 10.12
C LYS A 255 1.92 -31.72 11.24
N ARG A 256 2.91 -30.88 11.16
CA ARG A 256 3.17 -29.75 12.08
C ARG A 256 3.24 -28.42 11.35
N ALA A 257 3.19 -27.32 12.11
CA ALA A 257 3.45 -26.01 11.54
C ALA A 257 4.93 -25.88 11.11
N PRO A 258 5.21 -25.28 9.93
CA PRO A 258 6.57 -24.98 9.50
C PRO A 258 7.16 -23.82 10.31
N ARG A 259 8.50 -23.77 10.37
CA ARG A 259 9.27 -22.67 10.98
C ARG A 259 10.26 -22.15 9.94
N PHE A 260 9.86 -21.10 9.23
CA PHE A 260 10.68 -20.47 8.20
C PHE A 260 11.74 -19.53 8.78
N SER A 261 12.88 -19.42 8.10
CA SER A 261 14.07 -18.67 8.52
C SER A 261 13.91 -17.14 8.33
#